data_f43152608f859fb3789806690cb0ca4f
#
_entry.id   f43152608f859fb3789806690cb0ca4f
#
_cell.length_a   1.000
_cell.length_b   1.000
_cell.length_c   1.000
_cell.angle_alpha   90.00
_cell.angle_beta   90.00
_cell.angle_gamma   90.00
#
_symmetry.space_group_name_H-M   'P 1'
#
loop_
_entity.id
_entity.type
_entity.pdbx_description
1 polymer ?
#
loop_
_entity_poly.entity_id
_entity_poly.type
_entity_poly.pdbx_seq_one_letter_code
_entity_poly.pdbx_strand_id
1 'polypeptide(L)'
;MIQLIPKITAYQMFRQFGFPRLYPLNLTVSVTYRCNARCRTCNVYQKKVREFSLEEFEKTFESLGSHVFWLTLSGGEPFLRKDIVDICRSAYQNCRPKIINIATNGILSDFITESVERIVQNSPKSLIIVNLSVDEIGEKHDDIRGVKGNYKKALKTFRALNSLNYSNLTVGIHTVISRFNVHNFPRIFEELNRFQPDSYITEIAEQRVELGTMGEEIAPSLQEYVKAIDFLCERIKHRRYNGISALTQAFRLQYYDLAKEILKEKRQVLPCYAGFISAQIAPDGQIWACCIRAESMGDLRKAGYDFKRVWFSEKAQAVRKPIREKKCFCPLANASYTNMLLSFRTLASVLKNIAARRVKEHMTRA
;
A
#
# COMPACT_ATOMS: atom_id res chain seq x y z
N MET A 1 12.94 8.17 9.07
CA MET A 1 13.48 6.81 9.28
C MET A 1 14.29 6.67 10.56
N ILE A 2 15.21 7.56 10.88
CA ILE A 2 16.04 7.52 12.11
C ILE A 2 15.15 7.39 13.38
N GLN A 3 13.99 8.03 13.43
CA GLN A 3 13.04 7.92 14.53
C GLN A 3 12.35 6.53 14.66
N LEU A 4 12.45 5.68 13.64
CA LEU A 4 11.88 4.32 13.69
C LEU A 4 12.88 3.28 14.24
N ILE A 5 14.19 3.55 14.14
CA ILE A 5 15.23 2.61 14.60
C ILE A 5 15.05 2.20 16.07
N PRO A 6 14.81 3.12 17.04
CA PRO A 6 14.60 2.74 18.44
C PRO A 6 13.34 1.87 18.64
N LYS A 7 12.37 1.96 17.72
CA LYS A 7 11.14 1.19 17.81
C LYS A 7 11.27 -0.23 17.25
N ILE A 8 12.32 -0.53 16.46
CA ILE A 8 12.49 -1.84 15.81
C ILE A 8 12.49 -2.96 16.86
N THR A 9 13.38 -2.88 17.85
CA THR A 9 13.48 -3.88 18.91
C THR A 9 12.17 -4.01 19.70
N ALA A 10 11.50 -2.89 20.00
CA ALA A 10 10.24 -2.91 20.72
C ALA A 10 9.13 -3.65 19.93
N TYR A 11 9.03 -3.47 18.61
CA TYR A 11 8.09 -4.25 17.78
C TYR A 11 8.48 -5.71 17.62
N GLN A 12 9.78 -6.03 17.60
CA GLN A 12 10.26 -7.41 17.63
C GLN A 12 9.85 -8.10 18.93
N MET A 13 10.03 -7.43 20.07
CA MET A 13 9.59 -7.92 21.38
C MET A 13 8.05 -8.04 21.46
N PHE A 14 7.31 -7.05 20.98
CA PHE A 14 5.84 -7.13 20.93
C PHE A 14 5.37 -8.34 20.11
N ARG A 15 5.99 -8.60 18.96
CA ARG A 15 5.66 -9.77 18.14
C ARG A 15 5.99 -11.08 18.87
N GLN A 16 7.13 -11.16 19.56
CA GLN A 16 7.61 -12.40 20.19
C GLN A 16 6.91 -12.69 21.50
N PHE A 17 6.79 -11.68 22.36
CA PHE A 17 6.37 -11.83 23.74
C PHE A 17 5.01 -11.17 24.05
N GLY A 18 4.43 -10.39 23.14
CA GLY A 18 3.21 -9.60 23.37
C GLY A 18 3.46 -8.33 24.19
N PHE A 19 4.71 -7.98 24.49
CA PHE A 19 5.12 -6.80 25.27
C PHE A 19 6.39 -6.18 24.68
N PRO A 20 6.55 -4.83 24.75
CA PRO A 20 5.56 -3.83 25.16
C PRO A 20 4.35 -3.80 24.22
N ARG A 21 3.18 -3.42 24.70
CA ARG A 21 1.98 -3.25 23.86
C ARG A 21 2.08 -1.99 23.02
N LEU A 22 2.17 -2.14 21.69
CA LEU A 22 2.37 -1.04 20.75
C LEU A 22 1.20 -0.92 19.78
N TYR A 23 0.87 0.33 19.42
CA TYR A 23 -0.11 0.63 18.36
C TYR A 23 0.50 0.43 16.97
N PRO A 24 -0.33 0.24 15.91
CA PRO A 24 0.19 0.14 14.56
C PRO A 24 0.79 1.48 14.10
N LEU A 25 1.95 1.42 13.42
CA LEU A 25 2.55 2.57 12.73
C LEU A 25 2.05 2.70 11.29
N ASN A 26 1.60 1.58 10.71
CA ASN A 26 1.07 1.52 9.34
C ASN A 26 -0.39 1.08 9.42
N LEU A 27 -1.30 1.98 9.01
CA LEU A 27 -2.73 1.73 9.02
C LEU A 27 -3.31 1.86 7.63
N THR A 28 -3.97 0.83 7.15
CA THR A 28 -4.83 0.90 5.97
C THR A 28 -6.27 1.07 6.43
N VAL A 29 -6.98 2.02 5.84
CA VAL A 29 -8.39 2.25 6.06
C VAL A 29 -9.12 2.09 4.74
N SER A 30 -9.87 1.00 4.61
CA SER A 30 -10.79 0.80 3.48
C SER A 30 -12.04 1.62 3.76
N VAL A 31 -12.15 2.80 3.12
CA VAL A 31 -13.22 3.76 3.43
C VAL A 31 -14.59 3.35 2.85
N THR A 32 -14.59 2.50 1.81
CA THR A 32 -15.80 2.01 1.13
C THR A 32 -15.51 0.72 0.38
N TYR A 33 -16.51 -0.14 0.19
CA TYR A 33 -16.44 -1.24 -0.79
C TYR A 33 -17.06 -0.87 -2.14
N ARG A 34 -17.76 0.25 -2.23
CA ARG A 34 -18.29 0.73 -3.50
C ARG A 34 -17.15 1.04 -4.47
N CYS A 35 -17.31 0.58 -5.71
CA CYS A 35 -16.34 0.84 -6.78
C CYS A 35 -17.09 1.01 -8.10
N ASN A 36 -16.65 1.95 -8.93
CA ASN A 36 -17.14 2.19 -10.29
C ASN A 36 -16.31 1.45 -11.36
N ALA A 37 -15.37 0.58 -10.95
CA ALA A 37 -14.65 -0.35 -11.82
C ALA A 37 -15.05 -1.81 -11.54
N ARG A 38 -14.77 -2.70 -12.50
CA ARG A 38 -15.08 -4.14 -12.46
C ARG A 38 -13.82 -4.93 -12.85
N CYS A 39 -12.74 -4.70 -12.10
CA CYS A 39 -11.44 -5.24 -12.42
C CYS A 39 -11.45 -6.77 -12.38
N ARG A 40 -10.77 -7.41 -13.34
CA ARG A 40 -10.61 -8.87 -13.42
C ARG A 40 -9.81 -9.47 -12.26
N THR A 41 -9.16 -8.62 -11.46
CA THR A 41 -8.35 -9.00 -10.28
C THR A 41 -9.03 -8.61 -8.96
N CYS A 42 -10.31 -8.20 -8.97
CA CYS A 42 -10.96 -7.65 -7.78
C CYS A 42 -12.47 -7.74 -7.85
N ASN A 43 -13.10 -8.29 -6.83
CA ASN A 43 -14.55 -8.42 -6.66
C ASN A 43 -15.09 -7.60 -5.47
N VAL A 44 -14.30 -6.64 -4.96
CA VAL A 44 -14.67 -5.87 -3.76
C VAL A 44 -16.02 -5.16 -3.89
N TYR A 45 -16.37 -4.74 -5.11
CA TYR A 45 -17.63 -4.04 -5.43
C TYR A 45 -18.90 -4.88 -5.17
N GLN A 46 -18.75 -6.20 -5.06
CA GLN A 46 -19.87 -7.11 -4.75
C GLN A 46 -20.22 -7.12 -3.26
N LYS A 47 -19.32 -6.65 -2.41
CA LYS A 47 -19.52 -6.63 -0.96
C LYS A 47 -20.50 -5.54 -0.57
N LYS A 48 -21.51 -5.92 0.18
CA LYS A 48 -22.51 -5.01 0.74
C LYS A 48 -22.41 -5.04 2.26
N VAL A 49 -22.00 -3.91 2.83
CA VAL A 49 -21.88 -3.74 4.28
C VAL A 49 -22.45 -2.39 4.70
N ARG A 50 -22.78 -2.24 5.98
CA ARG A 50 -23.02 -0.93 6.56
C ARG A 50 -21.68 -0.23 6.76
N GLU A 51 -21.33 0.64 5.83
CA GLU A 51 -20.08 1.40 5.88
C GLU A 51 -20.08 2.39 7.06
N PHE A 52 -18.89 2.73 7.53
CA PHE A 52 -18.71 3.79 8.54
C PHE A 52 -19.17 5.15 8.01
N SER A 53 -19.86 5.91 8.84
CA SER A 53 -20.12 7.33 8.64
C SER A 53 -18.84 8.16 8.94
N LEU A 54 -18.83 9.44 8.56
CA LEU A 54 -17.76 10.36 8.94
C LEU A 54 -17.56 10.40 10.46
N GLU A 55 -18.65 10.53 11.23
CA GLU A 55 -18.61 10.54 12.70
C GLU A 55 -17.98 9.27 13.29
N GLU A 56 -18.26 8.09 12.70
CA GLU A 56 -17.67 6.82 13.13
C GLU A 56 -16.16 6.77 12.85
N PHE A 57 -15.70 7.35 11.74
CA PHE A 57 -14.27 7.53 11.47
C PHE A 57 -13.62 8.51 12.45
N GLU A 58 -14.26 9.63 12.74
CA GLU A 58 -13.76 10.65 13.69
C GLU A 58 -13.51 10.04 15.07
N LYS A 59 -14.52 9.38 15.65
CA LYS A 59 -14.41 8.66 16.93
C LYS A 59 -13.28 7.63 16.92
N THR A 60 -13.12 6.91 15.81
CA THR A 60 -12.07 5.91 15.67
C THR A 60 -10.68 6.53 15.61
N PHE A 61 -10.50 7.61 14.87
CA PHE A 61 -9.23 8.31 14.76
C PHE A 61 -8.85 9.03 16.07
N GLU A 62 -9.83 9.59 16.79
CA GLU A 62 -9.62 10.13 18.15
C GLU A 62 -9.10 9.06 19.10
N SER A 63 -9.75 7.90 19.13
CA SER A 63 -9.35 6.76 19.97
C SER A 63 -7.96 6.22 19.61
N LEU A 64 -7.61 6.23 18.32
CA LEU A 64 -6.31 5.77 17.84
C LEU A 64 -5.18 6.73 18.20
N GLY A 65 -5.45 8.04 18.16
CA GLY A 65 -4.47 9.09 18.47
C GLY A 65 -3.27 9.12 17.52
N SER A 66 -2.22 9.84 17.89
CA SER A 66 -1.05 10.14 17.04
C SER A 66 -0.02 9.00 16.95
N HIS A 67 -0.48 7.76 16.84
CA HIS A 67 0.40 6.59 16.75
C HIS A 67 0.75 6.21 15.30
N VAL A 68 -0.08 6.61 14.34
CA VAL A 68 0.06 6.23 12.93
C VAL A 68 1.11 7.08 12.24
N PHE A 69 2.10 6.42 11.64
CA PHE A 69 3.11 7.09 10.81
C PHE A 69 2.71 7.12 9.34
N TRP A 70 2.17 6.00 8.83
CA TRP A 70 1.72 5.80 7.46
C TRP A 70 0.24 5.44 7.46
N LEU A 71 -0.59 6.29 6.89
CA LEU A 71 -2.01 6.03 6.66
C LEU A 71 -2.25 5.77 5.17
N THR A 72 -2.92 4.68 4.85
CA THR A 72 -3.39 4.41 3.49
C THR A 72 -4.92 4.45 3.47
N LEU A 73 -5.51 5.30 2.64
CA LEU A 73 -6.93 5.29 2.33
C LEU A 73 -7.15 4.46 1.07
N SER A 74 -7.98 3.44 1.17
CA SER A 74 -8.21 2.42 0.15
C SER A 74 -9.66 1.93 0.21
N GLY A 75 -9.91 0.75 -0.34
CA GLY A 75 -11.20 0.06 -0.37
C GLY A 75 -11.60 -0.32 -1.78
N GLY A 76 -12.83 0.03 -2.20
CA GLY A 76 -13.23 0.03 -3.60
C GLY A 76 -12.60 1.22 -4.32
N GLU A 77 -13.37 2.28 -4.55
CA GLU A 77 -12.82 3.57 -5.01
C GLU A 77 -13.07 4.63 -3.93
N PRO A 78 -12.02 5.12 -3.26
CA PRO A 78 -12.17 6.07 -2.16
C PRO A 78 -12.89 7.36 -2.56
N PHE A 79 -12.69 7.82 -3.79
CA PHE A 79 -13.32 9.06 -4.30
C PHE A 79 -14.79 8.89 -4.72
N LEU A 80 -15.40 7.72 -4.49
CA LEU A 80 -16.87 7.60 -4.49
C LEU A 80 -17.49 8.09 -3.18
N ARG A 81 -16.67 8.34 -2.15
CA ARG A 81 -17.13 9.00 -0.93
C ARG A 81 -17.05 10.51 -1.10
N LYS A 82 -18.19 11.18 -0.97
CA LYS A 82 -18.27 12.65 -1.05
C LYS A 82 -17.57 13.35 0.12
N ASP A 83 -17.45 12.66 1.25
CA ASP A 83 -16.82 13.10 2.51
C ASP A 83 -15.35 12.68 2.64
N ILE A 84 -14.69 12.22 1.56
CA ILE A 84 -13.30 11.75 1.60
C ILE A 84 -12.32 12.81 2.11
N VAL A 85 -12.54 14.09 1.77
CA VAL A 85 -11.73 15.21 2.25
C VAL A 85 -11.86 15.38 3.76
N ASP A 86 -13.08 15.23 4.30
CA ASP A 86 -13.35 15.36 5.72
C ASP A 86 -12.79 14.16 6.51
N ILE A 87 -12.87 12.94 5.95
CA ILE A 87 -12.21 11.76 6.51
C ILE A 87 -10.69 11.97 6.60
N CYS A 88 -10.07 12.47 5.53
CA CYS A 88 -8.64 12.79 5.53
C CYS A 88 -8.30 13.86 6.56
N ARG A 89 -9.11 14.91 6.67
CA ARG A 89 -8.92 16.00 7.64
C ARG A 89 -8.98 15.46 9.07
N SER A 90 -9.99 14.65 9.38
CA SER A 90 -10.13 14.01 10.70
C SER A 90 -8.93 13.12 11.03
N ALA A 91 -8.49 12.27 10.07
CA ALA A 91 -7.31 11.45 10.25
C ALA A 91 -6.03 12.30 10.48
N TYR A 92 -5.87 13.40 9.73
CA TYR A 92 -4.74 14.30 9.89
C TYR A 92 -4.74 14.98 11.26
N GLN A 93 -5.88 15.48 11.73
CA GLN A 93 -6.01 16.19 13.02
C GLN A 93 -5.74 15.27 14.21
N ASN A 94 -6.31 14.07 14.20
CA ASN A 94 -6.27 13.14 15.31
C ASN A 94 -5.03 12.23 15.31
N CYS A 95 -4.67 11.67 14.13
CA CYS A 95 -3.57 10.72 14.04
C CYS A 95 -2.23 11.34 13.63
N ARG A 96 -2.22 12.52 13.02
CA ARG A 96 -1.03 13.26 12.57
C ARG A 96 -0.04 12.41 11.77
N PRO A 97 -0.49 11.62 10.79
CA PRO A 97 0.38 10.75 10.02
C PRO A 97 1.42 11.58 9.25
N LYS A 98 2.63 11.04 9.08
CA LYS A 98 3.65 11.68 8.25
C LYS A 98 3.38 11.47 6.77
N ILE A 99 2.70 10.39 6.43
CA ILE A 99 2.35 10.02 5.05
C ILE A 99 0.87 9.64 5.00
N ILE A 100 0.14 10.23 4.06
CA ILE A 100 -1.22 9.83 3.68
C ILE A 100 -1.15 9.34 2.23
N ASN A 101 -1.37 8.05 2.02
CA ASN A 101 -1.37 7.42 0.71
C ASN A 101 -2.80 7.12 0.28
N ILE A 102 -3.17 7.46 -0.96
CA ILE A 102 -4.51 7.25 -1.51
C ILE A 102 -4.37 6.54 -2.85
N ALA A 103 -5.00 5.36 -2.97
CA ALA A 103 -5.09 4.65 -4.24
C ALA A 103 -6.38 5.04 -4.97
N THR A 104 -6.32 5.25 -6.28
CA THR A 104 -7.51 5.57 -7.09
C THR A 104 -7.43 4.96 -8.50
N ASN A 105 -8.60 4.63 -9.04
CA ASN A 105 -8.73 4.20 -10.45
C ASN A 105 -8.72 5.38 -11.45
N GLY A 106 -8.76 6.61 -10.97
CA GLY A 106 -8.66 7.82 -11.78
C GLY A 106 -9.88 8.15 -12.65
N ILE A 107 -11.05 7.50 -12.45
CA ILE A 107 -12.21 7.68 -13.34
C ILE A 107 -12.89 9.05 -13.16
N LEU A 108 -12.96 9.54 -11.93
CA LEU A 108 -13.65 10.79 -11.57
C LEU A 108 -12.68 11.97 -11.56
N SER A 109 -12.03 12.24 -12.69
CA SER A 109 -10.90 13.17 -12.83
C SER A 109 -11.08 14.49 -12.09
N ASP A 110 -12.16 15.21 -12.35
CA ASP A 110 -12.35 16.56 -11.83
C ASP A 110 -12.58 16.54 -10.31
N PHE A 111 -13.42 15.62 -9.81
CA PHE A 111 -13.66 15.42 -8.37
C PHE A 111 -12.41 14.94 -7.62
N ILE A 112 -11.62 14.05 -8.24
CA ILE A 112 -10.36 13.56 -7.64
C ILE A 112 -9.38 14.73 -7.51
N THR A 113 -9.22 15.54 -8.56
CA THR A 113 -8.27 16.66 -8.57
C THR A 113 -8.63 17.69 -7.51
N GLU A 114 -9.89 18.12 -7.45
CA GLU A 114 -10.39 19.07 -6.44
C GLU A 114 -10.24 18.50 -5.01
N SER A 115 -10.60 17.24 -4.82
CA SER A 115 -10.49 16.60 -3.50
C SER A 115 -9.05 16.48 -3.05
N VAL A 116 -8.13 16.08 -3.92
CA VAL A 116 -6.70 15.97 -3.61
C VAL A 116 -6.10 17.33 -3.28
N GLU A 117 -6.43 18.39 -4.03
CA GLU A 117 -5.99 19.74 -3.72
C GLU A 117 -6.40 20.16 -2.32
N ARG A 118 -7.67 19.98 -1.94
CA ARG A 118 -8.16 20.26 -0.59
C ARG A 118 -7.48 19.41 0.48
N ILE A 119 -7.21 18.13 0.22
CA ILE A 119 -6.50 17.23 1.14
C ILE A 119 -5.06 17.72 1.38
N VAL A 120 -4.36 18.11 0.32
CA VAL A 120 -2.99 18.64 0.39
C VAL A 120 -2.93 19.92 1.23
N GLN A 121 -3.85 20.86 0.98
CA GLN A 121 -3.97 22.10 1.74
C GLN A 121 -4.31 21.89 3.20
N ASN A 122 -5.21 20.94 3.50
CA ASN A 122 -5.63 20.61 4.86
C ASN A 122 -4.61 19.79 5.64
N SER A 123 -3.56 19.26 4.97
CA SER A 123 -2.58 18.35 5.58
C SER A 123 -1.13 18.81 5.35
N PRO A 124 -0.76 20.06 5.69
CA PRO A 124 0.52 20.67 5.26
C PRO A 124 1.77 20.00 5.85
N LYS A 125 1.64 19.22 6.94
CA LYS A 125 2.77 18.51 7.58
C LYS A 125 2.84 17.03 7.21
N SER A 126 1.95 16.56 6.31
CA SER A 126 1.97 15.21 5.76
C SER A 126 2.37 15.22 4.31
N LEU A 127 3.14 14.22 3.89
CA LEU A 127 3.32 13.90 2.48
C LEU A 127 2.06 13.18 1.98
N ILE A 128 1.42 13.73 0.98
CA ILE A 128 0.27 13.14 0.31
C ILE A 128 0.77 12.36 -0.91
N ILE A 129 0.48 11.08 -0.98
CA ILE A 129 0.84 10.23 -2.11
C ILE A 129 -0.46 9.77 -2.77
N VAL A 130 -0.64 10.11 -4.05
CA VAL A 130 -1.77 9.62 -4.84
C VAL A 130 -1.25 8.64 -5.89
N ASN A 131 -1.67 7.38 -5.79
CA ASN A 131 -1.28 6.34 -6.73
C ASN A 131 -2.43 6.01 -7.67
N LEU A 132 -2.26 6.33 -8.96
CA LEU A 132 -3.21 5.94 -9.99
C LEU A 132 -2.98 4.50 -10.41
N SER A 133 -4.04 3.74 -10.39
CA SER A 133 -4.03 2.33 -10.77
C SER A 133 -4.11 2.19 -12.29
N VAL A 134 -3.00 1.86 -12.95
CA VAL A 134 -2.92 1.63 -14.40
C VAL A 134 -2.23 0.30 -14.68
N ASP A 135 -2.99 -0.69 -15.17
CA ASP A 135 -2.49 -2.07 -15.32
C ASP A 135 -2.08 -2.42 -16.75
N GLU A 136 -2.51 -1.67 -17.75
CA GLU A 136 -2.21 -1.91 -19.17
C GLU A 136 -2.39 -0.60 -19.96
N ILE A 137 -2.20 -0.65 -21.27
CA ILE A 137 -2.27 0.49 -22.18
C ILE A 137 -3.56 0.44 -23.01
N GLY A 138 -4.24 1.59 -23.14
CA GLY A 138 -5.41 1.74 -24.01
C GLY A 138 -6.57 0.80 -23.66
N GLU A 139 -7.18 0.19 -24.68
CA GLU A 139 -8.37 -0.65 -24.51
C GLU A 139 -8.10 -1.91 -23.67
N LYS A 140 -6.89 -2.46 -23.69
CA LYS A 140 -6.53 -3.58 -22.81
C LYS A 140 -6.59 -3.21 -21.34
N HIS A 141 -6.25 -1.98 -20.97
CA HIS A 141 -6.45 -1.48 -19.62
C HIS A 141 -7.94 -1.42 -19.28
N ASP A 142 -8.75 -0.91 -20.20
CA ASP A 142 -10.20 -0.81 -20.03
C ASP A 142 -10.82 -2.19 -19.80
N ASP A 143 -10.37 -3.21 -20.55
CA ASP A 143 -10.82 -4.60 -20.40
C ASP A 143 -10.44 -5.19 -19.03
N ILE A 144 -9.19 -4.96 -18.56
CA ILE A 144 -8.75 -5.44 -17.25
C ILE A 144 -9.54 -4.76 -16.13
N ARG A 145 -9.82 -3.45 -16.28
CA ARG A 145 -10.54 -2.65 -15.28
C ARG A 145 -12.06 -2.76 -15.41
N GLY A 146 -12.56 -3.34 -16.51
CA GLY A 146 -13.98 -3.50 -16.79
C GLY A 146 -14.72 -2.18 -16.98
N VAL A 147 -14.03 -1.14 -17.52
CA VAL A 147 -14.61 0.19 -17.74
C VAL A 147 -14.04 0.80 -19.02
N LYS A 148 -14.89 0.93 -20.04
CA LYS A 148 -14.53 1.56 -21.32
C LYS A 148 -14.07 3.01 -21.12
N GLY A 149 -12.93 3.37 -21.69
CA GLY A 149 -12.34 4.70 -21.62
C GLY A 149 -11.64 5.01 -20.29
N ASN A 150 -11.46 4.03 -19.39
CA ASN A 150 -10.78 4.24 -18.11
C ASN A 150 -9.33 4.70 -18.31
N TYR A 151 -8.59 4.10 -19.24
CA TYR A 151 -7.21 4.50 -19.52
C TYR A 151 -7.08 6.00 -19.80
N LYS A 152 -7.93 6.52 -20.69
CA LYS A 152 -7.92 7.96 -21.03
C LYS A 152 -8.28 8.83 -19.81
N LYS A 153 -9.26 8.39 -18.99
CA LYS A 153 -9.66 9.11 -17.77
C LYS A 153 -8.55 9.10 -16.72
N ALA A 154 -7.92 7.94 -16.47
CA ALA A 154 -6.81 7.83 -15.53
C ALA A 154 -5.63 8.73 -15.92
N LEU A 155 -5.29 8.79 -17.23
CA LEU A 155 -4.23 9.69 -17.70
C LEU A 155 -4.65 11.18 -17.64
N LYS A 156 -5.93 11.51 -17.84
CA LYS A 156 -6.45 12.88 -17.61
C LYS A 156 -6.23 13.25 -16.15
N THR A 157 -6.64 12.39 -15.22
CA THR A 157 -6.47 12.58 -13.78
C THR A 157 -5.00 12.70 -13.38
N PHE A 158 -4.13 11.85 -13.93
CA PHE A 158 -2.69 11.91 -13.68
C PHE A 158 -2.11 13.29 -14.04
N ARG A 159 -2.43 13.79 -15.24
CA ARG A 159 -1.96 15.11 -15.70
C ARG A 159 -2.51 16.25 -14.84
N ALA A 160 -3.80 16.20 -14.49
CA ALA A 160 -4.43 17.20 -13.65
C ALA A 160 -3.80 17.25 -12.25
N LEU A 161 -3.53 16.09 -11.63
CA LEU A 161 -2.86 16.03 -10.32
C LEU A 161 -1.43 16.56 -10.38
N ASN A 162 -0.66 16.23 -11.43
CA ASN A 162 0.70 16.75 -11.60
C ASN A 162 0.73 18.27 -11.81
N SER A 163 -0.33 18.85 -12.40
CA SER A 163 -0.41 20.31 -12.58
C SER A 163 -0.66 21.09 -11.30
N LEU A 164 -1.07 20.42 -10.20
CA LEU A 164 -1.28 21.08 -8.89
C LEU A 164 0.01 21.59 -8.26
N ASN A 165 1.15 20.98 -8.55
CA ASN A 165 2.51 21.43 -8.19
C ASN A 165 2.70 21.79 -6.68
N TYR A 166 2.16 20.98 -5.77
CA TYR A 166 2.38 21.14 -4.33
C TYR A 166 3.61 20.37 -3.88
N SER A 167 4.45 20.97 -3.04
CA SER A 167 5.69 20.35 -2.51
C SER A 167 5.45 19.11 -1.62
N ASN A 168 4.27 19.00 -1.04
CA ASN A 168 3.85 17.87 -0.22
C ASN A 168 2.92 16.90 -0.96
N LEU A 169 2.83 16.98 -2.32
CA LEU A 169 2.11 16.03 -3.16
C LEU A 169 3.09 15.18 -3.96
N THR A 170 2.83 13.90 -4.05
CA THR A 170 3.51 12.93 -4.92
C THR A 170 2.47 12.18 -5.73
N VAL A 171 2.59 12.21 -7.05
CA VAL A 171 1.67 11.52 -7.96
C VAL A 171 2.37 10.32 -8.60
N GLY A 172 1.92 9.13 -8.23
CA GLY A 172 2.49 7.87 -8.70
C GLY A 172 1.58 7.08 -9.62
N ILE A 173 2.17 6.12 -10.31
CA ILE A 173 1.44 5.07 -11.04
C ILE A 173 1.68 3.74 -10.32
N HIS A 174 0.60 2.99 -10.13
CA HIS A 174 0.62 1.65 -9.56
C HIS A 174 0.07 0.64 -10.57
N THR A 175 0.88 -0.35 -10.92
CA THR A 175 0.51 -1.45 -11.82
C THR A 175 0.51 -2.76 -11.05
N VAL A 176 -0.63 -3.46 -11.04
CA VAL A 176 -0.71 -4.83 -10.51
C VAL A 176 -0.33 -5.80 -11.63
N ILE A 177 0.76 -6.55 -11.44
CA ILE A 177 1.19 -7.59 -12.38
C ILE A 177 0.31 -8.83 -12.17
N SER A 178 -0.51 -9.14 -13.16
CA SER A 178 -1.45 -10.26 -13.19
C SER A 178 -1.20 -11.14 -14.40
N ARG A 179 -1.85 -12.30 -14.47
CA ARG A 179 -1.84 -13.15 -15.68
C ARG A 179 -2.35 -12.43 -16.94
N PHE A 180 -3.07 -11.31 -16.77
CA PHE A 180 -3.71 -10.59 -17.87
C PHE A 180 -2.79 -9.56 -18.53
N ASN A 181 -1.68 -9.18 -17.88
CA ASN A 181 -0.77 -8.13 -18.36
C ASN A 181 0.73 -8.47 -18.26
N VAL A 182 1.10 -9.56 -17.58
CA VAL A 182 2.51 -9.91 -17.32
C VAL A 182 3.34 -10.01 -18.61
N HIS A 183 2.79 -10.56 -19.68
CA HIS A 183 3.50 -10.71 -20.97
C HIS A 183 3.80 -9.37 -21.65
N ASN A 184 2.99 -8.34 -21.38
CA ASN A 184 3.14 -7.01 -21.95
C ASN A 184 3.81 -6.01 -20.98
N PHE A 185 4.20 -6.47 -19.79
CA PHE A 185 4.69 -5.62 -18.71
C PHE A 185 5.87 -4.69 -19.10
N PRO A 186 6.88 -5.16 -19.90
CA PRO A 186 7.94 -4.27 -20.35
C PRO A 186 7.42 -3.05 -21.13
N ARG A 187 6.49 -3.26 -22.06
CA ARG A 187 5.87 -2.17 -22.83
C ARG A 187 5.03 -1.26 -21.95
N ILE A 188 4.25 -1.84 -21.03
CA ILE A 188 3.43 -1.08 -20.07
C ILE A 188 4.33 -0.13 -19.27
N PHE A 189 5.41 -0.65 -18.71
CA PHE A 189 6.36 0.16 -17.95
C PHE A 189 6.97 1.30 -18.78
N GLU A 190 7.45 1.00 -19.98
CA GLU A 190 8.10 1.99 -20.84
C GLU A 190 7.13 3.10 -21.26
N GLU A 191 5.90 2.76 -21.65
CA GLU A 191 4.87 3.73 -22.03
C GLU A 191 4.44 4.60 -20.85
N LEU A 192 4.16 3.99 -19.69
CA LEU A 192 3.73 4.74 -18.50
C LEU A 192 4.86 5.60 -17.93
N ASN A 193 6.10 5.15 -18.05
CA ASN A 193 7.26 5.92 -17.59
C ASN A 193 7.55 7.18 -18.43
N ARG A 194 7.04 7.27 -19.68
CA ARG A 194 7.12 8.49 -20.51
C ARG A 194 6.33 9.66 -19.89
N PHE A 195 5.33 9.37 -19.07
CA PHE A 195 4.60 10.40 -18.32
C PHE A 195 5.37 10.97 -17.12
N GLN A 196 6.58 10.42 -16.83
CA GLN A 196 7.47 10.85 -15.76
C GLN A 196 6.77 10.89 -14.37
N PRO A 197 6.11 9.80 -13.94
CA PRO A 197 5.50 9.79 -12.61
C PRO A 197 6.56 9.96 -11.52
N ASP A 198 6.22 10.64 -10.44
CA ASP A 198 7.10 10.79 -9.26
C ASP A 198 7.49 9.42 -8.69
N SER A 199 6.60 8.46 -8.78
CA SER A 199 6.87 7.07 -8.43
C SER A 199 6.14 6.09 -9.35
N TYR A 200 6.79 4.98 -9.67
CA TYR A 200 6.17 3.84 -10.33
C TYR A 200 6.27 2.63 -9.41
N ILE A 201 5.13 2.10 -9.00
CA ILE A 201 5.05 0.99 -8.05
C ILE A 201 4.39 -0.20 -8.74
N THR A 202 4.87 -1.40 -8.44
CA THR A 202 4.21 -2.63 -8.88
C THR A 202 4.19 -3.67 -7.79
N GLU A 203 3.14 -4.47 -7.76
CA GLU A 203 3.00 -5.68 -6.95
C GLU A 203 2.38 -6.79 -7.78
N ILE A 204 2.53 -8.04 -7.35
CA ILE A 204 1.87 -9.18 -7.99
C ILE A 204 0.40 -9.23 -7.59
N ALA A 205 -0.47 -9.65 -8.52
CA ALA A 205 -1.84 -10.00 -8.19
C ALA A 205 -1.88 -11.21 -7.25
N GLU A 206 -2.59 -11.09 -6.14
CA GLU A 206 -2.73 -12.13 -5.14
C GLU A 206 -4.20 -12.40 -4.84
N GLN A 207 -4.50 -13.64 -4.53
CA GLN A 207 -5.80 -13.99 -3.96
C GLN A 207 -5.92 -13.37 -2.56
N ARG A 208 -6.97 -12.56 -2.36
CA ARG A 208 -7.22 -11.84 -1.09
C ARG A 208 -8.66 -12.04 -0.66
N VAL A 209 -8.88 -12.37 0.60
CA VAL A 209 -10.22 -12.43 1.18
C VAL A 209 -10.92 -11.07 1.09
N GLU A 210 -10.17 -9.97 1.29
CA GLU A 210 -10.70 -8.61 1.11
C GLU A 210 -11.27 -8.40 -0.28
N LEU A 211 -10.56 -8.83 -1.32
CA LEU A 211 -10.95 -8.60 -2.71
C LEU A 211 -11.98 -9.62 -3.24
N GLY A 212 -12.29 -10.67 -2.46
CA GLY A 212 -13.19 -11.74 -2.89
C GLY A 212 -12.64 -12.57 -4.04
N THR A 213 -11.31 -12.75 -4.11
CA THR A 213 -10.62 -13.44 -5.23
C THR A 213 -10.04 -14.80 -4.82
N MET A 214 -10.50 -15.36 -3.70
CA MET A 214 -10.06 -16.69 -3.27
C MET A 214 -10.49 -17.75 -4.28
N GLY A 215 -9.52 -18.57 -4.74
CA GLY A 215 -9.75 -19.59 -5.76
C GLY A 215 -9.69 -19.08 -7.21
N GLU A 216 -9.53 -17.78 -7.44
CA GLU A 216 -9.42 -17.23 -8.81
C GLU A 216 -7.97 -17.25 -9.31
N GLU A 217 -7.81 -17.63 -10.56
CA GLU A 217 -6.51 -17.63 -11.24
C GLU A 217 -6.18 -16.23 -11.77
N ILE A 218 -5.79 -15.33 -10.89
CA ILE A 218 -5.44 -13.94 -11.25
C ILE A 218 -3.93 -13.68 -11.28
N ALA A 219 -3.15 -14.49 -10.54
CA ALA A 219 -1.70 -14.36 -10.48
C ALA A 219 -1.04 -14.88 -11.77
N PRO A 220 0.08 -14.30 -12.21
CA PRO A 220 0.94 -14.90 -13.21
C PRO A 220 1.69 -16.10 -12.62
N SER A 221 2.26 -16.95 -13.45
CA SER A 221 3.21 -17.97 -12.98
C SER A 221 4.46 -17.32 -12.38
N LEU A 222 5.17 -18.08 -11.53
CA LEU A 222 6.42 -17.58 -10.94
C LEU A 222 7.44 -17.17 -12.00
N GLN A 223 7.58 -17.96 -13.08
CA GLN A 223 8.54 -17.68 -14.15
C GLN A 223 8.21 -16.38 -14.89
N GLU A 224 6.94 -16.15 -15.22
CA GLU A 224 6.47 -14.93 -15.88
C GLU A 224 6.69 -13.71 -14.98
N TYR A 225 6.34 -13.84 -13.70
CA TYR A 225 6.56 -12.76 -12.72
C TYR A 225 8.04 -12.41 -12.57
N VAL A 226 8.90 -13.43 -12.41
CA VAL A 226 10.35 -13.23 -12.29
C VAL A 226 10.90 -12.48 -13.51
N LYS A 227 10.53 -12.92 -14.74
CA LYS A 227 10.94 -12.25 -15.98
C LYS A 227 10.52 -10.76 -16.02
N ALA A 228 9.27 -10.47 -15.65
CA ALA A 228 8.75 -9.10 -15.62
C ALA A 228 9.47 -8.24 -14.59
N ILE A 229 9.71 -8.78 -13.39
CA ILE A 229 10.39 -8.04 -12.32
C ILE A 229 11.89 -7.87 -12.58
N ASP A 230 12.56 -8.85 -13.16
CA ASP A 230 13.98 -8.72 -13.52
C ASP A 230 14.19 -7.61 -14.56
N PHE A 231 13.31 -7.51 -15.56
CA PHE A 231 13.29 -6.38 -16.49
C PHE A 231 13.17 -5.04 -15.73
N LEU A 232 12.22 -4.92 -14.80
CA LEU A 232 12.02 -3.69 -14.02
C LEU A 232 13.23 -3.37 -13.14
N CYS A 233 13.80 -4.37 -12.48
CA CYS A 233 14.99 -4.21 -11.65
C CYS A 233 16.18 -3.64 -12.45
N GLU A 234 16.39 -4.14 -13.66
CA GLU A 234 17.44 -3.60 -14.53
C GLU A 234 17.18 -2.12 -14.91
N ARG A 235 15.94 -1.76 -15.26
CA ARG A 235 15.58 -0.36 -15.54
C ARG A 235 15.82 0.55 -14.32
N ILE A 236 15.46 0.09 -13.11
CA ILE A 236 15.71 0.83 -11.87
C ILE A 236 17.21 0.96 -11.59
N LYS A 237 18.01 -0.07 -11.81
CA LYS A 237 19.47 -0.04 -11.59
C LYS A 237 20.18 0.94 -12.50
N HIS A 238 19.72 1.11 -13.73
CA HIS A 238 20.32 2.02 -14.71
C HIS A 238 19.90 3.50 -14.55
N ARG A 239 18.91 3.78 -13.71
CA ARG A 239 18.48 5.17 -13.41
C ARG A 239 19.29 5.75 -12.26
N ARG A 240 19.63 7.05 -12.38
CA ARG A 240 20.24 7.80 -11.26
C ARG A 240 19.16 8.28 -10.29
N TYR A 241 19.38 8.07 -9.02
CA TYR A 241 18.51 8.51 -7.93
C TYR A 241 19.36 9.16 -6.84
N ASN A 242 18.91 10.29 -6.30
CA ASN A 242 19.61 11.03 -5.26
C ASN A 242 18.77 11.10 -3.97
N GLY A 243 19.43 11.27 -2.82
CA GLY A 243 18.76 11.52 -1.54
C GLY A 243 17.73 10.42 -1.17
N ILE A 244 16.52 10.84 -0.81
CA ILE A 244 15.44 9.95 -0.36
C ILE A 244 14.99 9.00 -1.47
N SER A 245 15.02 9.44 -2.74
CA SER A 245 14.62 8.58 -3.85
C SER A 245 15.57 7.39 -4.03
N ALA A 246 16.88 7.56 -3.81
CA ALA A 246 17.85 6.47 -3.85
C ALA A 246 17.55 5.40 -2.78
N LEU A 247 17.20 5.83 -1.58
CA LEU A 247 16.81 4.93 -0.49
C LEU A 247 15.51 4.18 -0.82
N THR A 248 14.50 4.88 -1.33
CA THR A 248 13.24 4.27 -1.74
C THR A 248 13.44 3.21 -2.82
N GLN A 249 14.30 3.50 -3.81
CA GLN A 249 14.60 2.53 -4.88
C GLN A 249 15.41 1.33 -4.35
N ALA A 250 16.33 1.53 -3.40
CA ALA A 250 17.06 0.43 -2.78
C ALA A 250 16.10 -0.51 -2.02
N PHE A 251 15.13 0.03 -1.26
CA PHE A 251 14.09 -0.78 -0.64
C PHE A 251 13.20 -1.48 -1.67
N ARG A 252 12.89 -0.83 -2.78
CA ARG A 252 12.07 -1.41 -3.85
C ARG A 252 12.75 -2.62 -4.51
N LEU A 253 14.02 -2.53 -4.81
CA LEU A 253 14.80 -3.66 -5.32
C LEU A 253 14.82 -4.83 -4.33
N GLN A 254 15.03 -4.55 -3.04
CA GLN A 254 14.96 -5.57 -1.99
C GLN A 254 13.56 -6.19 -1.85
N TYR A 255 12.51 -5.40 -2.03
CA TYR A 255 11.14 -5.92 -2.06
C TYR A 255 10.91 -6.91 -3.20
N TYR A 256 11.39 -6.59 -4.40
CA TYR A 256 11.23 -7.48 -5.55
C TYR A 256 12.00 -8.79 -5.37
N ASP A 257 13.21 -8.74 -4.83
CA ASP A 257 13.97 -9.96 -4.51
C ASP A 257 13.26 -10.79 -3.42
N LEU A 258 12.76 -10.16 -2.37
CA LEU A 258 11.99 -10.79 -1.33
C LEU A 258 10.70 -11.44 -1.87
N ALA A 259 9.98 -10.74 -2.76
CA ALA A 259 8.75 -11.26 -3.37
C ALA A 259 9.01 -12.51 -4.21
N LYS A 260 10.09 -12.52 -5.03
CA LYS A 260 10.52 -13.71 -5.79
C LYS A 260 10.84 -14.89 -4.86
N GLU A 261 11.56 -14.63 -3.75
CA GLU A 261 11.92 -15.66 -2.80
C GLU A 261 10.68 -16.23 -2.07
N ILE A 262 9.76 -15.37 -1.61
CA ILE A 262 8.50 -15.81 -0.96
C ILE A 262 7.67 -16.68 -1.90
N LEU A 263 7.53 -16.30 -3.16
CA LEU A 263 6.76 -17.05 -4.16
C LEU A 263 7.39 -18.40 -4.49
N LYS A 264 8.72 -18.46 -4.55
CA LYS A 264 9.50 -19.68 -4.79
C LYS A 264 9.42 -20.63 -3.61
N GLU A 265 9.69 -20.13 -2.40
CA GLU A 265 9.82 -20.93 -1.19
C GLU A 265 8.47 -21.26 -0.53
N LYS A 266 7.40 -20.53 -0.90
CA LYS A 266 6.05 -20.66 -0.33
C LYS A 266 6.03 -20.61 1.20
N ARG A 267 6.83 -19.71 1.79
CA ARG A 267 6.95 -19.51 3.25
C ARG A 267 7.25 -18.06 3.60
N GLN A 268 7.12 -17.69 4.87
CA GLN A 268 7.64 -16.41 5.36
C GLN A 268 9.18 -16.42 5.33
N VAL A 269 9.77 -15.70 4.41
CA VAL A 269 11.23 -15.49 4.31
C VAL A 269 11.70 -14.53 5.41
N LEU A 270 10.95 -13.46 5.64
CA LEU A 270 11.08 -12.58 6.80
C LEU A 270 9.91 -12.79 7.76
N PRO A 271 10.11 -12.58 9.08
CA PRO A 271 9.00 -12.57 10.03
C PRO A 271 7.93 -11.57 9.62
N CYS A 272 6.67 -12.00 9.54
CA CYS A 272 5.55 -11.11 9.24
C CYS A 272 5.12 -10.34 10.49
N TYR A 273 4.98 -9.02 10.38
CA TYR A 273 4.54 -8.12 11.46
C TYR A 273 3.12 -7.60 11.25
N ALA A 274 2.35 -8.16 10.32
CA ALA A 274 0.94 -7.85 10.19
C ALA A 274 0.19 -8.17 11.49
N GLY A 275 -0.65 -7.23 11.94
CA GLY A 275 -1.31 -7.31 13.23
C GLY A 275 -0.45 -6.88 14.43
N PHE A 276 0.80 -6.49 14.23
CA PHE A 276 1.71 -5.97 15.27
C PHE A 276 2.11 -4.52 14.99
N ILE A 277 2.63 -4.22 13.80
CA ILE A 277 3.02 -2.88 13.38
C ILE A 277 2.10 -2.32 12.30
N SER A 278 1.36 -3.18 11.61
CA SER A 278 0.35 -2.79 10.63
C SER A 278 -1.01 -3.36 10.98
N ALA A 279 -2.04 -2.61 10.60
CA ALA A 279 -3.45 -2.98 10.75
C ALA A 279 -4.25 -2.49 9.56
N GLN A 280 -5.46 -3.05 9.40
CA GLN A 280 -6.45 -2.56 8.45
C GLN A 280 -7.79 -2.40 9.14
N ILE A 281 -8.47 -1.28 8.86
CA ILE A 281 -9.87 -1.05 9.22
C ILE A 281 -10.70 -1.25 7.94
N ALA A 282 -11.63 -2.18 8.00
CA ALA A 282 -12.59 -2.43 6.92
C ALA A 282 -13.72 -1.40 6.94
N PRO A 283 -14.47 -1.19 5.83
CA PRO A 283 -15.52 -0.17 5.77
C PRO A 283 -16.64 -0.35 6.80
N ASP A 284 -16.84 -1.57 7.30
CA ASP A 284 -17.82 -1.89 8.33
C ASP A 284 -17.30 -1.76 9.77
N GLY A 285 -16.07 -1.29 9.95
CA GLY A 285 -15.45 -1.10 11.26
C GLY A 285 -14.77 -2.34 11.85
N GLN A 286 -14.64 -3.42 11.07
CA GLN A 286 -13.82 -4.55 11.51
C GLN A 286 -12.34 -4.19 11.46
N ILE A 287 -11.56 -4.56 12.45
CA ILE A 287 -10.10 -4.46 12.42
C ILE A 287 -9.51 -5.80 11.99
N TRP A 288 -8.61 -5.77 11.00
CA TRP A 288 -7.87 -6.94 10.51
C TRP A 288 -6.37 -6.78 10.71
N ALA A 289 -5.68 -7.92 10.85
CA ALA A 289 -4.22 -7.94 10.80
C ALA A 289 -3.70 -7.60 9.39
N CYS A 290 -4.35 -8.12 8.34
CA CYS A 290 -4.03 -7.88 6.93
C CYS A 290 -5.22 -8.20 6.02
N CYS A 291 -5.18 -7.69 4.78
CA CYS A 291 -6.20 -7.89 3.75
C CYS A 291 -6.22 -9.32 3.14
N ILE A 292 -5.07 -10.03 3.18
CA ILE A 292 -4.97 -11.39 2.61
C ILE A 292 -5.92 -12.35 3.32
N ARG A 293 -5.86 -12.36 4.65
CA ARG A 293 -6.69 -13.24 5.49
C ARG A 293 -8.03 -12.58 5.88
N ALA A 294 -8.04 -11.26 6.03
CA ALA A 294 -9.18 -10.45 6.47
C ALA A 294 -9.89 -11.03 7.73
N GLU A 295 -9.12 -11.65 8.62
CA GLU A 295 -9.61 -12.18 9.89
C GLU A 295 -9.85 -11.05 10.87
N SER A 296 -11.06 -10.99 11.41
CA SER A 296 -11.49 -9.93 12.33
C SER A 296 -10.85 -10.07 13.71
N MET A 297 -10.09 -9.07 14.11
CA MET A 297 -9.62 -8.89 15.48
C MET A 297 -10.73 -8.36 16.41
N GLY A 298 -11.77 -7.78 15.85
CA GLY A 298 -12.93 -7.22 16.54
C GLY A 298 -13.62 -6.12 15.73
N ASP A 299 -14.73 -5.64 16.26
CA ASP A 299 -15.62 -4.67 15.67
C ASP A 299 -15.58 -3.36 16.49
N LEU A 300 -15.20 -2.26 15.83
CA LEU A 300 -15.08 -0.96 16.48
C LEU A 300 -16.41 -0.42 16.98
N ARG A 301 -17.54 -0.66 16.27
CA ARG A 301 -18.86 -0.26 16.75
C ARG A 301 -19.20 -0.95 18.08
N LYS A 302 -18.97 -2.27 18.16
CA LYS A 302 -19.20 -3.06 19.38
C LYS A 302 -18.26 -2.66 20.53
N ALA A 303 -17.11 -2.12 20.21
CA ALA A 303 -16.13 -1.64 21.17
C ALA A 303 -16.33 -0.16 21.58
N GLY A 304 -17.38 0.51 21.07
CA GLY A 304 -17.59 1.96 21.30
C GLY A 304 -16.54 2.84 20.62
N TYR A 305 -16.04 2.37 19.46
CA TYR A 305 -14.96 2.99 18.67
C TYR A 305 -13.60 3.05 19.39
N ASP A 306 -13.43 2.35 20.51
CA ASP A 306 -12.17 2.24 21.22
C ASP A 306 -11.21 1.26 20.47
N PHE A 307 -10.28 1.85 19.71
CA PHE A 307 -9.29 1.07 18.97
C PHE A 307 -8.41 0.21 19.89
N LYS A 308 -8.04 0.72 21.07
CA LYS A 308 -7.20 0.04 22.05
C LYS A 308 -7.86 -1.24 22.54
N ARG A 309 -9.17 -1.16 22.84
CA ARG A 309 -9.97 -2.28 23.31
C ARG A 309 -9.99 -3.43 22.32
N VAL A 310 -10.09 -3.13 21.01
CA VAL A 310 -10.04 -4.15 19.94
C VAL A 310 -8.61 -4.65 19.72
N TRP A 311 -7.67 -3.71 19.56
CA TRP A 311 -6.28 -4.03 19.18
C TRP A 311 -5.55 -4.92 20.17
N PHE A 312 -5.81 -4.77 21.47
CA PHE A 312 -5.16 -5.54 22.54
C PHE A 312 -6.04 -6.63 23.13
N SER A 313 -7.16 -6.97 22.48
CA SER A 313 -8.07 -8.03 22.91
C SER A 313 -7.45 -9.44 22.78
N GLU A 314 -8.03 -10.42 23.48
CA GLU A 314 -7.68 -11.85 23.31
C GLU A 314 -7.95 -12.32 21.89
N LYS A 315 -9.05 -11.86 21.26
CA LYS A 315 -9.36 -12.16 19.86
C LYS A 315 -8.25 -11.66 18.93
N ALA A 316 -7.71 -10.47 19.15
CA ALA A 316 -6.58 -9.96 18.39
C ALA A 316 -5.32 -10.81 18.59
N GLN A 317 -5.09 -11.34 19.80
CA GLN A 317 -3.98 -12.27 20.05
C GLN A 317 -4.18 -13.60 19.31
N ALA A 318 -5.39 -14.12 19.26
CA ALA A 318 -5.72 -15.34 18.51
C ALA A 318 -5.44 -15.17 17.01
N VAL A 319 -5.81 -14.01 16.41
CA VAL A 319 -5.52 -13.69 15.00
C VAL A 319 -4.01 -13.53 14.73
N ARG A 320 -3.25 -12.97 15.67
CA ARG A 320 -1.79 -12.80 15.56
C ARG A 320 -1.02 -14.12 15.66
N LYS A 321 -1.54 -15.10 16.42
CA LYS A 321 -0.85 -16.37 16.67
C LYS A 321 -0.41 -17.10 15.40
N PRO A 322 -1.29 -17.42 14.43
CA PRO A 322 -0.88 -18.11 13.21
C PRO A 322 0.11 -17.30 12.35
N ILE A 323 0.05 -15.95 12.38
CA ILE A 323 1.00 -15.10 11.67
C ILE A 323 2.39 -15.23 12.32
N ARG A 324 2.46 -15.19 13.65
CA ARG A 324 3.70 -15.37 14.41
C ARG A 324 4.30 -16.76 14.19
N GLU A 325 3.46 -17.80 14.13
CA GLU A 325 3.83 -19.20 13.90
C GLU A 325 4.13 -19.50 12.42
N LYS A 326 4.16 -18.48 11.53
CA LYS A 326 4.49 -18.61 10.11
C LYS A 326 3.53 -19.53 9.32
N LYS A 327 2.27 -19.64 9.74
CA LYS A 327 1.23 -20.46 9.09
C LYS A 327 0.63 -19.84 7.83
N CYS A 328 1.13 -18.68 7.39
CA CYS A 328 0.77 -18.00 6.16
C CYS A 328 1.99 -17.33 5.54
N PHE A 329 1.93 -17.07 4.25
CA PHE A 329 2.93 -16.30 3.53
C PHE A 329 2.25 -15.51 2.41
N CYS A 330 2.82 -14.39 2.01
CA CYS A 330 2.40 -13.59 0.87
C CYS A 330 3.49 -12.56 0.54
N PRO A 331 3.64 -12.15 -0.73
CA PRO A 331 4.51 -11.06 -1.12
C PRO A 331 3.85 -9.67 -1.04
N LEU A 332 2.73 -9.53 -0.31
CA LEU A 332 1.99 -8.27 -0.17
C LEU A 332 2.94 -7.11 0.14
N ALA A 333 2.97 -6.10 -0.74
CA ALA A 333 3.93 -5.00 -0.65
C ALA A 333 3.87 -4.26 0.70
N ASN A 334 2.67 -3.91 1.16
CA ASN A 334 2.48 -3.20 2.43
C ASN A 334 3.07 -3.96 3.63
N ALA A 335 2.85 -5.28 3.72
CA ALA A 335 3.43 -6.12 4.76
C ALA A 335 4.95 -6.29 4.56
N SER A 336 5.40 -6.54 3.33
CA SER A 336 6.81 -6.78 3.00
C SER A 336 7.69 -5.57 3.31
N TYR A 337 7.28 -4.34 2.94
CA TYR A 337 8.03 -3.12 3.29
C TYR A 337 8.15 -2.96 4.80
N THR A 338 7.08 -3.22 5.54
CA THR A 338 7.08 -3.16 7.00
C THR A 338 8.00 -4.22 7.61
N ASN A 339 7.96 -5.46 7.09
CA ASN A 339 8.83 -6.56 7.53
C ASN A 339 10.31 -6.26 7.25
N MET A 340 10.62 -5.68 6.10
CA MET A 340 11.98 -5.26 5.73
C MET A 340 12.53 -4.19 6.65
N LEU A 341 11.71 -3.18 7.02
CA LEU A 341 12.10 -2.13 7.96
C LEU A 341 12.43 -2.66 9.36
N LEU A 342 11.86 -3.81 9.75
CA LEU A 342 12.13 -4.47 11.03
C LEU A 342 13.21 -5.55 10.96
N SER A 343 13.87 -5.72 9.79
CA SER A 343 14.94 -6.70 9.56
C SER A 343 16.30 -6.01 9.49
N PHE A 344 17.15 -6.17 10.51
CA PHE A 344 18.51 -5.64 10.49
C PHE A 344 19.33 -6.14 9.29
N ARG A 345 19.13 -7.40 8.89
CA ARG A 345 19.78 -7.97 7.69
C ARG A 345 19.39 -7.20 6.43
N THR A 346 18.11 -6.89 6.27
CA THR A 346 17.61 -6.11 5.11
C THR A 346 18.14 -4.68 5.15
N LEU A 347 18.11 -4.03 6.31
CA LEU A 347 18.65 -2.67 6.46
C LEU A 347 20.13 -2.62 6.11
N ALA A 348 20.94 -3.56 6.57
CA ALA A 348 22.35 -3.66 6.21
C ALA A 348 22.56 -3.86 4.71
N SER A 349 21.75 -4.73 4.05
CA SER A 349 21.80 -4.94 2.60
C SER A 349 21.44 -3.66 1.83
N VAL A 350 20.40 -2.94 2.24
CA VAL A 350 19.99 -1.66 1.63
C VAL A 350 21.13 -0.63 1.73
N LEU A 351 21.75 -0.49 2.91
CA LEU A 351 22.87 0.44 3.11
C LEU A 351 24.07 0.06 2.25
N LYS A 352 24.43 -1.23 2.18
CA LYS A 352 25.52 -1.73 1.33
C LYS A 352 25.27 -1.41 -0.14
N ASN A 353 24.04 -1.63 -0.62
CA ASN A 353 23.67 -1.34 -2.01
C ASN A 353 23.76 0.16 -2.34
N ILE A 354 23.36 1.04 -1.40
CA ILE A 354 23.49 2.49 -1.58
C ILE A 354 24.97 2.89 -1.62
N ALA A 355 25.80 2.36 -0.73
CA ALA A 355 27.25 2.64 -0.69
C ALA A 355 27.94 2.18 -1.98
N ALA A 356 27.67 0.95 -2.43
CA ALA A 356 28.25 0.41 -3.66
C ALA A 356 27.88 1.24 -4.91
N ARG A 357 26.64 1.75 -4.98
CA ARG A 357 26.22 2.65 -6.06
C ARG A 357 26.99 3.97 -6.06
N ARG A 358 27.17 4.60 -4.88
CA ARG A 358 27.93 5.84 -4.77
C ARG A 358 29.38 5.68 -5.24
N VAL A 359 30.04 4.57 -4.86
CA VAL A 359 31.39 4.26 -5.32
C VAL A 359 31.46 4.14 -6.84
N LYS A 360 30.52 3.41 -7.46
CA LYS A 360 30.46 3.25 -8.91
C LYS A 360 30.22 4.58 -9.64
N GLU A 361 29.40 5.47 -9.09
CA GLU A 361 29.15 6.81 -9.65
C GLU A 361 30.38 7.73 -9.56
N HIS A 362 31.17 7.61 -8.49
CA HIS A 362 32.46 8.34 -8.39
C HIS A 362 33.50 7.82 -9.40
N MET A 363 33.60 6.50 -9.58
CA MET A 363 34.55 5.90 -10.55
C MET A 363 34.22 6.21 -12.02
N THR A 364 32.93 6.50 -12.34
CA THR A 364 32.52 6.89 -13.70
C THR A 364 32.60 8.40 -13.96
N ARG A 365 32.98 9.19 -12.96
CA ARG A 365 33.23 10.64 -13.07
C ARG A 365 34.72 11.02 -13.07
N ALA A 366 35.57 10.11 -12.63
CA ALA A 366 37.04 10.20 -12.76
C ALA A 366 37.51 9.57 -14.07
#